data_146d7cf2cc9578c2e7c744f6852afccc
#
_entry.id   146d7cf2cc9578c2e7c744f6852afccc
#
_cell.length_a   1.000
_cell.length_b   1.000
_cell.length_c   1.000
_cell.angle_alpha   90.00
_cell.angle_beta   90.00
_cell.angle_gamma   90.00
#
_symmetry.space_group_name_H-M   'P 1'
#
loop_
_entity.id
_entity.type
_entity.pdbx_description
1 polymer ?
#
loop_
_entity_poly.entity_id
_entity_poly.type
_entity_poly.pdbx_seq_one_letter_code
_entity_poly.pdbx_strand_id
1 'polypeptide(L)'
;EGVETLGGCEHTVLPDMIEVGSFIGMAAMTQSEITIKDVSYENLGIIPEAFRRLGIRLEQRGDDIFVPAQEHYEIESFIDGSIMTIADAPWPGLTPDLLSVMLVVATQAKGSVLIHQKMFESRLFFVDKLIDMGAQIILCDPHRAVVIGHDHNFKLRGGKMTSPDIRAGIALLIAALSADGVSRIHNVEQIDRG
;
A
#
# COMPACT_ATOMS: atom_id res chain seq x y z
N GLU A 1 10.82 -34.14 -3.14
CA GLU A 1 11.48 -35.30 -3.83
C GLU A 1 11.88 -34.84 -5.23
N GLY A 2 13.06 -35.25 -5.66
CA GLY A 2 13.52 -35.01 -7.03
C GLY A 2 12.90 -36.04 -7.98
N VAL A 3 12.78 -35.67 -9.25
CA VAL A 3 12.32 -36.51 -10.34
C VAL A 3 13.37 -36.55 -11.45
N GLU A 4 13.49 -37.66 -12.16
CA GLU A 4 14.50 -37.82 -13.24
C GLU A 4 14.17 -36.96 -14.45
N THR A 5 12.88 -36.75 -14.75
CA THR A 5 12.43 -35.96 -15.89
C THR A 5 11.23 -35.10 -15.49
N LEU A 6 11.16 -33.89 -16.06
CA LEU A 6 9.99 -33.01 -15.93
C LEU A 6 9.04 -33.21 -17.10
N GLY A 7 7.74 -33.32 -16.82
CA GLY A 7 6.69 -33.33 -17.83
C GLY A 7 6.29 -31.90 -18.25
N GLY A 8 5.43 -31.81 -19.27
CA GLY A 8 4.73 -30.56 -19.60
C GLY A 8 3.55 -30.32 -18.67
N CYS A 9 3.10 -29.09 -18.57
CA CYS A 9 1.85 -28.70 -17.88
C CYS A 9 1.17 -27.54 -18.59
N GLU A 10 -0.14 -27.40 -18.37
CA GLU A 10 -0.88 -26.18 -18.64
C GLU A 10 -1.04 -25.42 -17.33
N HIS A 11 -0.73 -24.14 -17.33
CA HIS A 11 -0.82 -23.31 -16.15
C HIS A 11 -1.27 -21.89 -16.53
N THR A 12 -2.20 -21.35 -15.77
CA THR A 12 -2.61 -19.94 -15.87
C THR A 12 -1.83 -19.13 -14.85
N VAL A 13 -1.10 -18.12 -15.33
CA VAL A 13 -0.35 -17.20 -14.45
C VAL A 13 -1.35 -16.38 -13.63
N LEU A 14 -1.13 -16.29 -12.32
CA LEU A 14 -1.95 -15.48 -11.44
C LEU A 14 -1.72 -13.99 -11.70
N PRO A 15 -2.74 -13.14 -11.48
CA PRO A 15 -2.59 -11.69 -11.46
C PRO A 15 -1.55 -11.24 -10.41
N ASP A 16 -0.88 -10.13 -10.66
CA ASP A 16 0.06 -9.57 -9.68
C ASP A 16 -0.71 -8.97 -8.50
N MET A 17 -0.61 -9.63 -7.34
CA MET A 17 -1.25 -9.18 -6.10
C MET A 17 -0.74 -7.81 -5.63
N ILE A 18 0.49 -7.42 -6.01
CA ILE A 18 1.06 -6.12 -5.66
C ILE A 18 0.39 -5.00 -6.45
N GLU A 19 0.12 -5.23 -7.74
CA GLU A 19 -0.66 -4.29 -8.54
C GLU A 19 -2.09 -4.15 -8.02
N VAL A 20 -2.75 -5.28 -7.70
CA VAL A 20 -4.10 -5.25 -7.09
C VAL A 20 -4.10 -4.38 -5.83
N GLY A 21 -3.18 -4.60 -4.90
CA GLY A 21 -3.05 -3.80 -3.69
C GLY A 21 -2.73 -2.32 -3.98
N SER A 22 -1.91 -2.05 -4.99
CA SER A 22 -1.55 -0.69 -5.40
C SER A 22 -2.76 0.08 -5.95
N PHE A 23 -3.62 -0.57 -6.76
CA PHE A 23 -4.87 0.03 -7.24
C PHE A 23 -5.90 0.25 -6.12
N ILE A 24 -5.97 -0.66 -5.13
CA ILE A 24 -6.79 -0.41 -3.93
C ILE A 24 -6.30 0.85 -3.21
N GLY A 25 -4.99 0.96 -2.97
CA GLY A 25 -4.38 2.12 -2.33
C GLY A 25 -4.59 3.41 -3.11
N MET A 26 -4.48 3.35 -4.45
CA MET A 26 -4.73 4.49 -5.34
C MET A 26 -6.17 4.99 -5.21
N ALA A 27 -7.15 4.08 -5.27
CA ALA A 27 -8.56 4.45 -5.14
C ALA A 27 -8.86 5.12 -3.79
N ALA A 28 -8.32 4.58 -2.69
CA ALA A 28 -8.46 5.14 -1.36
C ALA A 28 -7.87 6.56 -1.28
N MET A 29 -6.64 6.75 -1.75
CA MET A 29 -5.93 8.03 -1.69
C MET A 29 -6.57 9.11 -2.56
N THR A 30 -7.11 8.73 -3.72
CA THR A 30 -7.78 9.66 -4.65
C THR A 30 -9.28 9.82 -4.39
N GLN A 31 -9.81 9.15 -3.36
CA GLN A 31 -11.24 9.16 -3.01
C GLN A 31 -12.15 8.76 -4.20
N SER A 32 -11.65 7.90 -5.06
CA SER A 32 -12.35 7.45 -6.27
C SER A 32 -12.85 6.01 -6.13
N GLU A 33 -13.77 5.63 -6.99
CA GLU A 33 -14.21 4.24 -7.09
C GLU A 33 -13.48 3.52 -8.23
N ILE A 34 -13.23 2.23 -8.05
CA ILE A 34 -12.62 1.37 -9.07
C ILE A 34 -13.14 -0.05 -8.94
N THR A 35 -13.28 -0.72 -10.08
CA THR A 35 -13.42 -2.19 -10.12
C THR A 35 -12.15 -2.78 -10.70
N ILE A 36 -11.46 -3.59 -9.92
CA ILE A 36 -10.28 -4.35 -10.32
C ILE A 36 -10.78 -5.74 -10.71
N LYS A 37 -10.60 -6.09 -11.98
CA LYS A 37 -11.15 -7.34 -12.54
C LYS A 37 -10.15 -8.49 -12.47
N ASP A 38 -10.70 -9.70 -12.39
CA ASP A 38 -9.95 -10.95 -12.50
C ASP A 38 -8.76 -11.00 -11.53
N VAL A 39 -8.99 -10.61 -10.25
CA VAL A 39 -7.93 -10.45 -9.25
C VAL A 39 -7.43 -11.77 -8.65
N SER A 40 -8.08 -12.89 -9.00
CA SER A 40 -7.84 -14.18 -8.35
C SER A 40 -7.99 -14.10 -6.83
N TYR A 41 -9.18 -13.64 -6.39
CA TYR A 41 -9.45 -13.21 -5.02
C TYR A 41 -9.01 -14.22 -3.96
N GLU A 42 -9.19 -15.52 -4.22
CA GLU A 42 -8.80 -16.60 -3.31
C GLU A 42 -7.28 -16.66 -3.06
N ASN A 43 -6.49 -16.10 -3.98
CA ASN A 43 -5.03 -16.10 -3.90
C ASN A 43 -4.44 -14.78 -3.35
N LEU A 44 -5.27 -13.80 -3.00
CA LEU A 44 -4.78 -12.52 -2.42
C LEU A 44 -4.37 -12.65 -0.95
N GLY A 45 -4.68 -13.76 -0.30
CA GLY A 45 -4.32 -13.99 1.10
C GLY A 45 -4.85 -12.90 2.04
N ILE A 46 -3.99 -12.32 2.86
CA ILE A 46 -4.35 -11.32 3.88
C ILE A 46 -4.52 -9.89 3.31
N ILE A 47 -4.20 -9.65 2.03
CA ILE A 47 -4.17 -8.29 1.45
C ILE A 47 -5.50 -7.54 1.63
N PRO A 48 -6.67 -8.11 1.26
CA PRO A 48 -7.95 -7.42 1.44
C PRO A 48 -8.22 -7.05 2.90
N GLU A 49 -7.89 -7.95 3.82
CA GLU A 49 -8.09 -7.72 5.25
C GLU A 49 -7.18 -6.62 5.79
N ALA A 50 -5.92 -6.57 5.35
CA ALA A 50 -4.99 -5.54 5.75
C ALA A 50 -5.47 -4.13 5.33
N PHE A 51 -6.07 -3.99 4.14
CA PHE A 51 -6.69 -2.73 3.71
C PHE A 51 -7.96 -2.41 4.51
N ARG A 52 -8.81 -3.41 4.81
CA ARG A 52 -10.00 -3.20 5.67
C ARG A 52 -9.63 -2.68 7.05
N ARG A 53 -8.54 -3.15 7.62
CA ARG A 53 -8.02 -2.65 8.90
C ARG A 53 -7.56 -1.18 8.86
N LEU A 54 -7.20 -0.67 7.68
CA LEU A 54 -6.99 0.76 7.45
C LEU A 54 -8.30 1.54 7.24
N GLY A 55 -9.46 0.86 7.25
CA GLY A 55 -10.77 1.45 7.05
C GLY A 55 -11.24 1.46 5.59
N ILE A 56 -10.50 0.82 4.67
CA ILE A 56 -10.87 0.77 3.26
C ILE A 56 -11.97 -0.27 3.06
N ARG A 57 -13.09 0.15 2.50
CA ARG A 57 -14.18 -0.75 2.12
C ARG A 57 -13.84 -1.48 0.83
N LEU A 58 -13.98 -2.79 0.85
CA LEU A 58 -13.77 -3.67 -0.30
C LEU A 58 -14.97 -4.58 -0.45
N GLU A 59 -15.55 -4.62 -1.64
CA GLU A 59 -16.63 -5.52 -2.00
C GLU A 59 -16.11 -6.56 -3.00
N GLN A 60 -16.19 -7.82 -2.62
CA GLN A 60 -15.92 -8.91 -3.56
C GLN A 60 -17.12 -9.10 -4.49
N ARG A 61 -16.91 -9.08 -5.79
CA ARG A 61 -17.91 -9.29 -6.83
C ARG A 61 -17.47 -10.40 -7.77
N GLY A 62 -17.70 -11.65 -7.34
CA GLY A 62 -17.12 -12.81 -8.01
C GLY A 62 -15.61 -12.86 -7.81
N ASP A 63 -14.84 -12.82 -8.90
CA ASP A 63 -13.38 -12.73 -8.87
C ASP A 63 -12.86 -11.28 -8.96
N ASP A 64 -13.77 -10.30 -8.97
CA ASP A 64 -13.43 -8.88 -8.99
C ASP A 64 -13.44 -8.27 -7.59
N ILE A 65 -12.68 -7.19 -7.40
CA ILE A 65 -12.78 -6.31 -6.23
C ILE A 65 -13.34 -4.97 -6.67
N PHE A 66 -14.42 -4.55 -6.04
CA PHE A 66 -14.91 -3.18 -6.12
C PHE A 66 -14.47 -2.39 -4.88
N VAL A 67 -13.80 -1.28 -5.11
CA VAL A 67 -13.43 -0.29 -4.09
C VAL A 67 -14.36 0.90 -4.28
N PRO A 68 -15.33 1.13 -3.38
CA PRO A 68 -16.20 2.29 -3.48
C PRO A 68 -15.45 3.58 -3.12
N ALA A 69 -15.87 4.70 -3.68
CA ALA A 69 -15.38 6.01 -3.26
C ALA A 69 -15.65 6.22 -1.76
N GLN A 70 -14.65 6.72 -1.04
CA GLN A 70 -14.74 7.03 0.38
C GLN A 70 -14.15 8.42 0.64
N GLU A 71 -14.95 9.30 1.22
CA GLU A 71 -14.46 10.62 1.66
C GLU A 71 -13.58 10.50 2.89
N HIS A 72 -13.90 9.54 3.76
CA HIS A 72 -13.19 9.26 5.01
C HIS A 72 -13.04 7.76 5.20
N TYR A 73 -11.94 7.35 5.79
CA TYR A 73 -11.72 5.99 6.27
C TYR A 73 -10.92 6.02 7.58
N GLU A 74 -11.29 5.15 8.51
CA GLU A 74 -10.76 5.16 9.89
C GLU A 74 -10.00 3.87 10.18
N ILE A 75 -8.79 4.02 10.70
CA ILE A 75 -7.95 2.90 11.10
C ILE A 75 -8.62 2.16 12.27
N GLU A 76 -8.67 0.83 12.16
CA GLU A 76 -9.18 -0.01 13.23
C GLU A 76 -8.40 0.23 14.53
N SER A 77 -9.10 0.41 15.63
CA SER A 77 -8.49 0.56 16.95
C SER A 77 -8.73 -0.69 17.79
N PHE A 78 -7.76 -1.07 18.58
CA PHE A 78 -7.94 -2.14 19.56
C PHE A 78 -8.82 -1.69 20.73
N ILE A 79 -9.53 -2.66 21.35
CA ILE A 79 -10.44 -2.39 22.47
C ILE A 79 -9.73 -1.71 23.64
N ASP A 80 -8.46 -1.99 23.84
CA ASP A 80 -7.62 -1.39 24.89
C ASP A 80 -7.04 -0.01 24.51
N GLY A 81 -7.38 0.50 23.31
CA GLY A 81 -6.88 1.78 22.81
C GLY A 81 -5.43 1.74 22.31
N SER A 82 -4.82 0.57 22.22
CA SER A 82 -3.46 0.46 21.66
C SER A 82 -3.44 0.77 20.17
N ILE A 83 -2.29 1.30 19.71
CA ILE A 83 -2.09 1.64 18.29
C ILE A 83 -1.97 0.36 17.47
N MET A 84 -2.75 0.30 16.38
CA MET A 84 -2.67 -0.80 15.44
C MET A 84 -1.27 -0.90 14.83
N THR A 85 -0.81 -2.13 14.66
CA THR A 85 0.44 -2.41 13.94
C THR A 85 0.14 -3.17 12.65
N ILE A 86 0.68 -2.67 11.54
CA ILE A 86 0.78 -3.39 10.27
C ILE A 86 2.24 -3.79 10.08
N ALA A 87 2.48 -5.09 9.95
CA ALA A 87 3.82 -5.63 9.79
C ALA A 87 3.84 -6.63 8.63
N ASP A 88 4.95 -6.64 7.89
CA ASP A 88 5.21 -7.67 6.90
C ASP A 88 5.59 -9.00 7.55
N ALA A 89 5.33 -10.07 6.84
CA ALA A 89 5.72 -11.42 7.24
C ALA A 89 5.79 -12.34 6.01
N PRO A 90 6.54 -13.45 6.09
CA PRO A 90 6.52 -14.48 5.05
C PRO A 90 5.10 -14.95 4.75
N TRP A 91 4.86 -15.31 3.50
CA TRP A 91 3.57 -15.87 3.07
C TRP A 91 3.12 -17.01 4.00
N PRO A 92 1.85 -17.07 4.44
CA PRO A 92 0.71 -16.26 4.00
C PRO A 92 0.51 -14.92 4.75
N GLY A 93 1.55 -14.38 5.38
CA GLY A 93 1.51 -13.04 5.97
C GLY A 93 1.52 -11.93 4.92
N LEU A 94 1.52 -10.68 5.39
CA LEU A 94 1.49 -9.52 4.52
C LEU A 94 2.82 -9.37 3.77
N THR A 95 2.73 -9.27 2.45
CA THR A 95 3.92 -9.06 1.62
C THR A 95 4.59 -7.72 1.93
N PRO A 96 5.93 -7.69 2.06
CA PRO A 96 6.68 -6.45 2.30
C PRO A 96 6.52 -5.43 1.16
N ASP A 97 6.19 -5.88 -0.04
CA ASP A 97 6.08 -5.03 -1.21
C ASP A 97 4.86 -4.10 -1.17
N LEU A 98 3.81 -4.43 -0.42
CA LEU A 98 2.64 -3.56 -0.22
C LEU A 98 2.76 -2.66 1.02
N LEU A 99 3.75 -2.87 1.86
CA LEU A 99 3.87 -2.10 3.10
C LEU A 99 4.05 -0.61 2.83
N SER A 100 4.77 -0.24 1.77
CA SER A 100 4.96 1.16 1.33
C SER A 100 3.64 1.79 0.89
N VAL A 101 2.80 1.04 0.17
CA VAL A 101 1.46 1.50 -0.26
C VAL A 101 0.56 1.71 0.95
N MET A 102 0.55 0.76 1.90
CA MET A 102 -0.25 0.88 3.12
C MET A 102 0.19 2.06 3.98
N LEU A 103 1.49 2.34 4.05
CA LEU A 103 2.02 3.52 4.73
C LEU A 103 1.47 4.81 4.10
N VAL A 104 1.48 4.91 2.78
CA VAL A 104 0.92 6.08 2.07
C VAL A 104 -0.57 6.19 2.32
N VAL A 105 -1.34 5.11 2.20
CA VAL A 105 -2.80 5.10 2.48
C VAL A 105 -3.08 5.57 3.91
N ALA A 106 -2.29 5.13 4.88
CA ALA A 106 -2.45 5.54 6.28
C ALA A 106 -2.26 7.06 6.49
N THR A 107 -1.52 7.77 5.62
CA THR A 107 -1.34 9.23 5.75
C THR A 107 -2.64 10.02 5.63
N GLN A 108 -3.65 9.46 4.97
CA GLN A 108 -4.95 10.10 4.76
C GLN A 108 -6.08 9.42 5.56
N ALA A 109 -5.81 8.36 6.29
CA ALA A 109 -6.76 7.72 7.20
C ALA A 109 -7.03 8.59 8.43
N LYS A 110 -8.13 8.36 9.11
CA LYS A 110 -8.35 8.87 10.47
C LYS A 110 -7.74 7.91 11.47
N GLY A 111 -6.85 8.42 12.33
CA GLY A 111 -6.17 7.63 13.36
C GLY A 111 -4.67 7.50 13.16
N SER A 112 -4.07 6.56 13.87
CA SER A 112 -2.63 6.32 13.84
C SER A 112 -2.32 4.84 13.71
N VAL A 113 -1.23 4.50 13.02
CA VAL A 113 -0.76 3.13 12.84
C VAL A 113 0.75 3.05 12.91
N LEU A 114 1.24 1.99 13.51
CA LEU A 114 2.66 1.61 13.46
C LEU A 114 2.88 0.70 12.25
N ILE A 115 3.67 1.17 11.31
CA ILE A 115 4.18 0.37 10.20
C ILE A 115 5.50 -0.26 10.64
N HIS A 116 5.58 -1.59 10.59
CA HIS A 116 6.75 -2.33 11.02
C HIS A 116 7.25 -3.25 9.93
N GLN A 117 8.35 -2.88 9.32
CA GLN A 117 9.04 -3.68 8.31
C GLN A 117 10.03 -4.63 8.94
N LYS A 118 9.74 -5.92 8.93
CA LYS A 118 10.54 -6.97 9.59
C LYS A 118 11.49 -7.69 8.66
N MET A 119 11.12 -7.79 7.37
CA MET A 119 11.81 -8.68 6.44
C MET A 119 12.99 -8.03 5.72
N PHE A 120 13.02 -6.71 5.61
CA PHE A 120 14.06 -5.99 4.89
C PHE A 120 14.54 -4.77 5.66
N GLU A 121 15.80 -4.44 5.52
CA GLU A 121 16.36 -3.22 6.08
C GLU A 121 16.14 -2.02 5.16
N SER A 122 16.05 -0.85 5.74
CA SER A 122 16.17 0.44 5.05
C SER A 122 15.10 0.77 4.00
N ARG A 123 13.98 0.05 3.93
CA ARG A 123 12.91 0.35 2.96
C ARG A 123 12.01 1.52 3.33
N LEU A 124 12.13 2.06 4.55
CA LEU A 124 11.36 3.21 5.01
C LEU A 124 12.01 4.57 4.68
N PHE A 125 13.16 4.61 4.01
CA PHE A 125 13.85 5.88 3.70
C PHE A 125 13.06 6.80 2.76
N PHE A 126 12.14 6.27 1.95
CA PHE A 126 11.27 7.10 1.12
C PHE A 126 10.30 7.98 1.92
N VAL A 127 10.11 7.69 3.21
CA VAL A 127 9.24 8.41 4.14
C VAL A 127 9.60 9.90 4.21
N ASP A 128 10.88 10.26 4.06
CA ASP A 128 11.31 11.65 4.00
C ASP A 128 10.57 12.43 2.92
N LYS A 129 10.29 11.81 1.76
CA LYS A 129 9.56 12.45 0.67
C LYS A 129 8.10 12.68 1.02
N LEU A 130 7.48 11.77 1.76
CA LEU A 130 6.11 11.94 2.25
C LEU A 130 6.04 13.05 3.31
N ILE A 131 7.03 13.15 4.18
CA ILE A 131 7.15 14.24 5.16
C ILE A 131 7.30 15.58 4.44
N ASP A 132 8.13 15.66 3.40
CA ASP A 132 8.28 16.86 2.56
C ASP A 132 6.94 17.25 1.88
N MET A 133 6.11 16.25 1.53
CA MET A 133 4.76 16.46 1.00
C MET A 133 3.74 16.86 2.08
N GLY A 134 4.12 16.86 3.36
CA GLY A 134 3.28 17.26 4.49
C GLY A 134 2.65 16.11 5.29
N ALA A 135 3.03 14.86 5.03
CA ALA A 135 2.58 13.74 5.84
C ALA A 135 3.13 13.81 7.27
N GLN A 136 2.31 13.42 8.25
CA GLN A 136 2.73 13.33 9.65
C GLN A 136 3.23 11.91 9.96
N ILE A 137 4.53 11.74 9.89
CA ILE A 137 5.19 10.46 10.11
C ILE A 137 6.34 10.64 11.09
N ILE A 138 6.42 9.74 12.06
CA ILE A 138 7.54 9.63 13.00
C ILE A 138 8.33 8.37 12.63
N LEU A 139 9.51 8.54 12.07
CA LEU A 139 10.42 7.43 11.83
C LEU A 139 11.10 7.06 13.14
N CYS A 140 10.72 5.92 13.71
CA CYS A 140 11.24 5.46 15.01
C CYS A 140 12.65 4.87 14.87
N ASP A 141 12.85 4.09 13.81
CA ASP A 141 14.11 3.46 13.44
C ASP A 141 14.02 2.99 11.95
N PRO A 142 15.07 2.34 11.38
CA PRO A 142 15.05 1.88 10.00
C PRO A 142 13.90 0.92 9.64
N HIS A 143 13.25 0.32 10.64
CA HIS A 143 12.22 -0.71 10.47
C HIS A 143 10.82 -0.25 10.87
N ARG A 144 10.68 0.85 11.63
CA ARG A 144 9.41 1.25 12.23
C ARG A 144 9.11 2.72 12.01
N ALA A 145 7.89 2.98 11.56
CA ALA A 145 7.37 4.33 11.41
C ALA A 145 5.95 4.41 11.98
N VAL A 146 5.67 5.43 12.76
CA VAL A 146 4.30 5.77 13.18
C VAL A 146 3.75 6.78 12.19
N VAL A 147 2.62 6.44 11.58
CA VAL A 147 1.88 7.33 10.69
C VAL A 147 0.68 7.89 11.45
N ILE A 148 0.53 9.20 11.42
CA ILE A 148 -0.62 9.92 11.96
C ILE A 148 -1.40 10.44 10.75
N GLY A 149 -2.58 9.88 10.51
CA GLY A 149 -3.35 10.19 9.31
C GLY A 149 -4.09 11.52 9.42
N HIS A 150 -4.32 12.15 8.28
CA HIS A 150 -4.95 13.47 8.16
C HIS A 150 -6.48 13.44 8.03
N ASP A 151 -7.09 12.24 7.94
CA ASP A 151 -8.54 12.08 7.70
C ASP A 151 -9.02 12.87 6.46
N HIS A 152 -8.21 12.94 5.43
CA HIS A 152 -8.42 13.77 4.23
C HIS A 152 -8.68 15.29 4.49
N ASN A 153 -8.49 15.77 5.73
CA ASN A 153 -8.64 17.19 6.04
C ASN A 153 -7.50 18.05 5.48
N PHE A 154 -6.33 17.44 5.28
CA PHE A 154 -5.17 18.11 4.70
C PHE A 154 -4.58 17.21 3.61
N LYS A 155 -4.59 17.72 2.38
CA LYS A 155 -3.98 17.02 1.25
C LYS A 155 -2.46 17.10 1.30
N LEU A 156 -1.82 16.07 0.79
CA LEU A 156 -0.39 16.11 0.51
C LEU A 156 -0.10 17.20 -0.54
N ARG A 157 1.08 17.76 -0.51
CA ARG A 157 1.53 18.78 -1.46
C ARG A 157 2.39 18.16 -2.53
N GLY A 158 2.16 18.55 -3.77
CA GLY A 158 3.02 18.19 -4.90
C GLY A 158 4.47 18.63 -4.70
N GLY A 159 5.39 17.87 -5.24
CA GLY A 159 6.81 18.16 -5.09
C GLY A 159 7.69 17.39 -6.06
N LYS A 160 9.01 17.61 -5.96
CA LYS A 160 9.99 16.84 -6.70
C LYS A 160 10.46 15.64 -5.87
N MET A 161 10.40 14.46 -6.45
CA MET A 161 10.76 13.21 -5.83
C MET A 161 11.66 12.40 -6.74
N THR A 162 12.41 11.47 -6.17
CA THR A 162 13.19 10.49 -6.94
C THR A 162 12.79 9.12 -6.43
N SER A 163 12.40 8.22 -7.34
CA SER A 163 12.10 6.83 -7.00
C SER A 163 13.39 6.10 -6.60
N PRO A 164 13.50 5.57 -5.38
CA PRO A 164 14.66 4.79 -4.99
C PRO A 164 14.60 3.35 -5.51
N ASP A 165 13.40 2.79 -5.61
CA ASP A 165 13.11 1.44 -6.09
C ASP A 165 11.65 1.35 -6.56
N ILE A 166 11.24 0.19 -7.08
CA ILE A 166 9.91 -0.02 -7.65
C ILE A 166 8.80 0.14 -6.60
N ARG A 167 8.98 -0.35 -5.36
CA ARG A 167 7.94 -0.36 -4.31
C ARG A 167 7.70 1.03 -3.75
N ALA A 168 8.78 1.70 -3.35
CA ALA A 168 8.71 3.09 -2.92
C ALA A 168 8.24 4.00 -4.05
N GLY A 169 8.66 3.73 -5.29
CA GLY A 169 8.23 4.46 -6.47
C GLY A 169 6.73 4.42 -6.70
N ILE A 170 6.10 3.24 -6.62
CA ILE A 170 4.64 3.09 -6.71
C ILE A 170 3.94 3.82 -5.57
N ALA A 171 4.44 3.70 -4.34
CA ALA A 171 3.89 4.41 -3.20
C ALA A 171 3.95 5.93 -3.37
N LEU A 172 5.09 6.47 -3.84
CA LEU A 172 5.24 7.89 -4.16
C LEU A 172 4.34 8.34 -5.31
N LEU A 173 4.12 7.49 -6.32
CA LEU A 173 3.18 7.76 -7.42
C LEU A 173 1.75 7.89 -6.88
N ILE A 174 1.31 6.97 -6.02
CA ILE A 174 -0.01 7.02 -5.37
C ILE A 174 -0.15 8.30 -4.54
N ALA A 175 0.86 8.66 -3.75
CA ALA A 175 0.87 9.89 -2.99
C ALA A 175 0.79 11.13 -3.90
N ALA A 176 1.52 11.13 -5.02
CA ALA A 176 1.52 12.22 -6.00
C ALA A 176 0.16 12.41 -6.69
N LEU A 177 -0.56 11.31 -6.99
CA LEU A 177 -1.90 11.35 -7.59
C LEU A 177 -2.95 11.98 -6.68
N SER A 178 -2.77 11.88 -5.36
CA SER A 178 -3.67 12.46 -4.35
C SER A 178 -3.25 13.85 -3.87
N ALA A 179 -2.07 14.33 -4.28
CA ALA A 179 -1.50 15.59 -3.80
C ALA A 179 -2.03 16.80 -4.57
N ASP A 180 -2.14 17.93 -3.88
CA ASP A 180 -2.41 19.21 -4.52
C ASP A 180 -1.15 19.77 -5.19
N GLY A 181 -1.32 20.31 -6.39
CA GLY A 181 -0.23 20.91 -7.18
C GLY A 181 0.45 19.90 -8.11
N VAL A 182 1.65 20.24 -8.55
CA VAL A 182 2.40 19.45 -9.54
C VAL A 182 3.44 18.60 -8.83
N SER A 183 3.37 17.31 -9.03
CA SER A 183 4.41 16.36 -8.62
C SER A 183 5.28 15.97 -9.82
N ARG A 184 6.59 15.81 -9.57
CA ARG A 184 7.55 15.32 -10.58
C ARG A 184 8.37 14.21 -9.96
N ILE A 185 8.27 13.02 -10.53
CA ILE A 185 9.02 11.84 -10.08
C ILE A 185 10.14 11.57 -11.09
N HIS A 186 11.37 11.55 -10.59
CA HIS A 186 12.56 11.19 -11.35
C HIS A 186 12.89 9.72 -11.15
N ASN A 187 13.73 9.16 -12.03
CA ASN A 187 14.16 7.76 -11.99
C ASN A 187 12.97 6.78 -12.16
N VAL A 188 12.09 7.13 -13.09
CA VAL A 188 10.82 6.40 -13.33
C VAL A 188 11.06 5.00 -13.89
N GLU A 189 12.22 4.75 -14.50
CA GLU A 189 12.62 3.42 -14.99
C GLU A 189 12.64 2.36 -13.85
N GLN A 190 12.74 2.81 -12.61
CA GLN A 190 12.63 1.89 -11.45
C GLN A 190 11.18 1.47 -11.18
N ILE A 191 10.21 2.25 -11.62
CA ILE A 191 8.78 1.95 -11.48
C ILE A 191 8.31 1.12 -12.68
N ASP A 192 8.76 1.48 -13.87
CA ASP A 192 8.37 0.90 -15.17
C ASP A 192 9.13 -0.40 -15.46
N ARG A 193 9.02 -1.36 -14.56
CA ARG A 193 9.72 -2.66 -14.64
C ARG A 193 8.78 -3.86 -14.69
N GLY A 194 7.50 -3.63 -14.55
CA GLY A 194 6.46 -4.63 -14.54
C GLY A 194 5.60 -4.66 -15.79
#